data_05cf8b5f567ae34c64018d62dbfdb264
#
_entry.id   05cf8b5f567ae34c64018d62dbfdb264
#
_cell.length_a   1.000
_cell.length_b   1.000
_cell.length_c   1.000
_cell.angle_alpha   90.00
_cell.angle_beta   90.00
_cell.angle_gamma   90.00
#
_symmetry.space_group_name_H-M   'P 1'
#
loop_
_entity.id
_entity.type
_entity.pdbx_description
1 polymer ?
#
loop_
_entity_poly.entity_id
_entity_poly.type
_entity_poly.pdbx_seq_one_letter_code
_entity_poly.pdbx_strand_id
1 'polypeptide(L)'
;MSNLKQVSIYTRGITTASGAGGYGAVLLYENHRKELSGGFQLTTNNRMDILAAIEGLKALKTRCKVTLYNNNGYVVDAIGNNWALRWQANNWKNSEQKPTANVDLWEQLLQFCSQHDVEFIRIKQCAGNQEYQRCNYISRQAANQQNLPADEGYQR
;
A
#
# COMPACT_ATOMS: atom_id res chain seq x y z
N MET A 1 18.45 -0.23 23.26
CA MET A 1 17.70 -1.21 22.44
C MET A 1 16.26 -0.77 22.36
N SER A 2 15.76 -0.65 21.18
CA SER A 2 14.36 -0.31 21.02
C SER A 2 13.52 -1.59 21.11
N ASN A 3 12.50 -1.58 21.96
CA ASN A 3 11.56 -2.68 22.07
C ASN A 3 10.31 -2.37 21.22
N LEU A 4 10.56 -2.13 19.94
CA LEU A 4 9.46 -1.84 19.02
C LEU A 4 8.59 -3.07 18.84
N LYS A 5 7.28 -2.87 18.82
CA LYS A 5 6.33 -3.92 18.47
C LYS A 5 6.60 -4.37 17.05
N GLN A 6 6.64 -5.68 16.84
CA GLN A 6 6.83 -6.26 15.52
C GLN A 6 5.48 -6.56 14.90
N VAL A 7 5.21 -5.91 13.77
CA VAL A 7 3.93 -6.01 13.08
C VAL A 7 4.17 -6.50 11.66
N SER A 8 3.35 -7.45 11.22
CA SER A 8 3.32 -7.86 9.81
C SER A 8 2.08 -7.25 9.17
N ILE A 9 2.27 -6.64 8.00
CA ILE A 9 1.16 -6.06 7.25
C ILE A 9 1.17 -6.66 5.85
N TYR A 10 0.08 -7.34 5.49
CA TYR A 10 -0.13 -7.85 4.14
C TYR A 10 -1.02 -6.86 3.41
N THR A 11 -0.64 -6.47 2.19
CA THR A 11 -1.33 -5.44 1.44
C THR A 11 -1.60 -5.89 0.01
N ARG A 12 -2.72 -5.41 -0.55
CA ARG A 12 -3.12 -5.74 -1.91
C ARG A 12 -4.00 -4.63 -2.47
N GLY A 13 -3.73 -4.26 -3.72
CA GLY A 13 -4.62 -3.39 -4.49
C GLY A 13 -5.04 -4.09 -5.77
N ILE A 14 -6.27 -3.91 -6.17
CA ILE A 14 -6.79 -4.47 -7.41
C ILE A 14 -7.67 -3.47 -8.14
N THR A 15 -7.85 -3.70 -9.44
CA THR A 15 -8.87 -3.01 -10.22
C THR A 15 -9.74 -4.02 -10.94
N THR A 16 -10.97 -3.63 -11.23
CA THR A 16 -11.92 -4.43 -12.00
C THR A 16 -11.96 -3.95 -13.44
N ALA A 17 -12.65 -4.70 -14.29
CA ALA A 17 -12.79 -4.34 -15.71
C ALA A 17 -13.48 -2.99 -15.92
N SER A 18 -14.32 -2.56 -14.98
CA SER A 18 -15.00 -1.26 -15.08
C SER A 18 -14.10 -0.08 -14.68
N GLY A 19 -12.92 -0.34 -14.14
CA GLY A 19 -12.03 0.69 -13.64
C GLY A 19 -12.18 0.98 -12.16
N ALA A 20 -13.19 0.41 -11.51
CA ALA A 20 -13.29 0.49 -10.05
C ALA A 20 -12.15 -0.30 -9.42
N GLY A 21 -11.68 0.15 -8.27
CA GLY A 21 -10.60 -0.53 -7.58
C GLY A 21 -10.83 -0.62 -6.09
N GLY A 22 -10.06 -1.48 -5.46
CA GLY A 22 -10.09 -1.64 -4.01
C GLY A 22 -8.73 -1.98 -3.45
N TYR A 23 -8.58 -1.72 -2.17
CA TYR A 23 -7.39 -2.11 -1.43
C TYR A 23 -7.78 -2.95 -0.24
N GLY A 24 -6.83 -3.77 0.22
CA GLY A 24 -6.99 -4.55 1.43
C GLY A 24 -5.67 -4.59 2.18
N ALA A 25 -5.76 -4.60 3.49
CA ALA A 25 -4.62 -4.77 4.37
C ALA A 25 -4.99 -5.66 5.54
N VAL A 26 -4.09 -6.58 5.89
CA VAL A 26 -4.24 -7.44 7.07
C VAL A 26 -3.05 -7.17 7.96
N LEU A 27 -3.32 -6.70 9.17
CA LEU A 27 -2.29 -6.38 10.17
C LEU A 27 -2.28 -7.47 11.23
N LEU A 28 -1.09 -7.98 11.52
CA LEU A 28 -0.90 -9.03 12.53
C LEU A 28 0.11 -8.56 13.57
N TYR A 29 -0.28 -8.60 14.83
CA TYR A 29 0.60 -8.33 15.96
C TYR A 29 0.27 -9.32 17.08
N GLU A 30 1.18 -10.24 17.34
CA GLU A 30 0.97 -11.33 18.31
C GLU A 30 -0.34 -12.05 18.00
N ASN A 31 -1.31 -12.03 18.90
CA ASN A 31 -2.62 -12.66 18.72
C ASN A 31 -3.67 -11.68 18.18
N HIS A 32 -3.28 -10.46 17.85
CA HIS A 32 -4.19 -9.43 17.35
C HIS A 32 -4.18 -9.43 15.83
N ARG A 33 -5.38 -9.27 15.27
CA ARG A 33 -5.57 -9.21 13.82
C ARG A 33 -6.52 -8.08 13.49
N LYS A 34 -6.15 -7.27 12.50
CA LYS A 34 -7.01 -6.19 12.02
C LYS A 34 -7.04 -6.22 10.50
N GLU A 35 -8.23 -6.07 9.93
CA GLU A 35 -8.41 -6.00 8.48
C GLU A 35 -8.94 -4.63 8.10
N LEU A 36 -8.39 -4.07 7.03
CA LEU A 36 -8.79 -2.78 6.49
C LEU A 36 -9.05 -2.94 5.00
N SER A 37 -10.06 -2.26 4.48
CA SER A 37 -10.34 -2.28 3.04
C SER A 37 -11.11 -1.02 2.66
N GLY A 38 -11.08 -0.71 1.37
CA GLY A 38 -11.83 0.39 0.80
C GLY A 38 -11.78 0.33 -0.71
N GLY A 39 -12.68 1.05 -1.36
CA GLY A 39 -12.75 1.04 -2.82
C GLY A 39 -13.11 2.41 -3.39
N PHE A 40 -12.90 2.54 -4.71
CA PHE A 40 -13.11 3.78 -5.44
C PHE A 40 -13.73 3.48 -6.81
N GLN A 41 -14.49 4.45 -7.34
CA GLN A 41 -15.20 4.31 -8.62
C GLN A 41 -14.24 4.09 -9.79
N LEU A 42 -13.12 4.79 -9.79
CA LEU A 42 -12.14 4.76 -10.87
C LEU A 42 -10.76 5.03 -10.29
N THR A 43 -9.85 4.10 -10.50
CA THR A 43 -8.50 4.20 -9.95
C THR A 43 -7.57 3.23 -10.71
N THR A 44 -6.38 2.98 -10.17
CA THR A 44 -5.40 2.06 -10.76
C THR A 44 -4.90 1.07 -9.73
N ASN A 45 -4.34 -0.05 -10.20
CA ASN A 45 -3.70 -1.03 -9.32
C ASN A 45 -2.59 -0.40 -8.47
N ASN A 46 -1.72 0.40 -9.10
CA ASN A 46 -0.62 1.03 -8.37
C ASN A 46 -1.13 1.92 -7.24
N ARG A 47 -2.14 2.73 -7.52
CA ARG A 47 -2.72 3.59 -6.48
C ARG A 47 -3.29 2.77 -5.34
N MET A 48 -3.98 1.69 -5.65
CA MET A 48 -4.58 0.83 -4.62
C MET A 48 -3.53 0.08 -3.80
N ASP A 49 -2.45 -0.38 -4.44
CA ASP A 49 -1.34 -1.01 -3.71
C ASP A 49 -0.65 -0.02 -2.77
N ILE A 50 -0.41 1.21 -3.24
CA ILE A 50 0.21 2.25 -2.40
C ILE A 50 -0.73 2.59 -1.25
N LEU A 51 -2.02 2.76 -1.52
CA LEU A 51 -3.00 3.13 -0.50
C LEU A 51 -3.16 2.03 0.55
N ALA A 52 -3.10 0.76 0.15
CA ALA A 52 -3.13 -0.35 1.10
C ALA A 52 -1.99 -0.23 2.12
N ALA A 53 -0.78 0.11 1.64
CA ALA A 53 0.37 0.32 2.51
C ALA A 53 0.15 1.52 3.42
N ILE A 54 -0.34 2.63 2.89
CA ILE A 54 -0.63 3.84 3.67
C ILE A 54 -1.63 3.52 4.79
N GLU A 55 -2.75 2.90 4.44
CA GLU A 55 -3.80 2.62 5.43
C GLU A 55 -3.34 1.63 6.48
N GLY A 56 -2.53 0.64 6.08
CA GLY A 56 -1.95 -0.29 7.04
C GLY A 56 -1.05 0.40 8.06
N LEU A 57 -0.13 1.25 7.58
CA LEU A 57 0.78 1.98 8.47
C LEU A 57 0.03 3.02 9.31
N LYS A 58 -0.95 3.68 8.72
CA LYS A 58 -1.76 4.70 9.40
C LYS A 58 -2.52 4.12 10.60
N ALA A 59 -2.87 2.86 10.56
CA ALA A 59 -3.59 2.20 11.64
C ALA A 59 -2.74 1.97 12.88
N LEU A 60 -1.41 2.08 12.77
CA LEU A 60 -0.49 1.90 13.88
C LEU A 60 -0.41 3.17 14.71
N LYS A 61 -0.59 3.04 16.02
CA LYS A 61 -0.68 4.21 16.92
C LYS A 61 0.67 4.57 17.57
N THR A 62 1.63 3.66 17.54
CA THR A 62 2.96 3.87 18.09
C THR A 62 3.99 3.44 17.06
N ARG A 63 5.25 3.87 17.26
CA ARG A 63 6.31 3.43 16.36
C ARG A 63 6.48 1.92 16.45
N CYS A 64 6.47 1.26 15.30
CA CYS A 64 6.58 -0.19 15.21
C CYS A 64 7.69 -0.59 14.25
N LYS A 65 8.18 -1.82 14.41
CA LYS A 65 9.00 -2.47 13.40
C LYS A 65 8.05 -3.27 12.51
N VAL A 66 7.96 -2.87 11.24
CA VAL A 66 6.95 -3.39 10.32
C VAL A 66 7.61 -4.17 9.18
N THR A 67 7.11 -5.37 8.94
CA THR A 67 7.38 -6.09 7.69
C THR A 67 6.12 -5.97 6.84
N LEU A 68 6.23 -5.27 5.72
CA LEU A 68 5.09 -4.99 4.85
C LEU A 68 5.22 -5.78 3.56
N TYR A 69 4.23 -6.62 3.28
CA TYR A 69 4.21 -7.52 2.12
C TYR A 69 3.28 -6.97 1.06
N ASN A 70 3.76 -6.97 -0.19
CA ASN A 70 2.96 -6.61 -1.35
C ASN A 70 3.47 -7.41 -2.56
N ASN A 71 2.61 -7.67 -3.50
CA ASN A 71 2.96 -8.41 -4.71
C ASN A 71 3.51 -7.49 -5.82
N ASN A 72 3.26 -6.19 -5.72
CA ASN A 72 3.62 -5.23 -6.76
C ASN A 72 5.09 -4.81 -6.64
N GLY A 73 5.94 -5.35 -7.51
CA GLY A 73 7.37 -5.07 -7.48
C GLY A 73 7.70 -3.59 -7.63
N TYR A 74 6.93 -2.85 -8.43
CA TYR A 74 7.15 -1.42 -8.60
C TYR A 74 7.01 -0.68 -7.26
N VAL A 75 5.97 -0.98 -6.48
CA VAL A 75 5.75 -0.33 -5.19
C VAL A 75 6.82 -0.74 -4.19
N VAL A 76 7.12 -2.04 -4.12
CA VAL A 76 8.13 -2.55 -3.19
C VAL A 76 9.50 -1.92 -3.49
N ASP A 77 9.88 -1.87 -4.76
CA ASP A 77 11.19 -1.34 -5.17
C ASP A 77 11.26 0.17 -5.01
N ALA A 78 10.16 0.88 -5.25
CA ALA A 78 10.14 2.33 -5.10
C ALA A 78 10.48 2.75 -3.67
N ILE A 79 10.07 1.97 -2.68
CA ILE A 79 10.42 2.24 -1.29
C ILE A 79 11.75 1.56 -0.93
N GLY A 80 11.90 0.27 -1.27
CA GLY A 80 13.07 -0.51 -0.88
C GLY A 80 14.37 -0.02 -1.48
N ASN A 81 14.33 0.49 -2.71
CA ASN A 81 15.49 1.02 -3.41
C ASN A 81 15.57 2.55 -3.35
N ASN A 82 14.74 3.17 -2.51
CA ASN A 82 14.71 4.62 -2.30
C ASN A 82 14.39 5.44 -3.56
N TRP A 83 13.69 4.85 -4.52
CA TRP A 83 13.28 5.57 -5.74
C TRP A 83 12.36 6.73 -5.39
N ALA A 84 11.38 6.49 -4.51
CA ALA A 84 10.42 7.53 -4.12
C ALA A 84 11.12 8.69 -3.42
N LEU A 85 12.10 8.41 -2.57
CA LEU A 85 12.90 9.45 -1.91
C LEU A 85 13.70 10.27 -2.93
N ARG A 86 14.24 9.61 -3.96
CA ARG A 86 14.96 10.32 -5.03
C ARG A 86 14.02 11.19 -5.85
N TRP A 87 12.83 10.70 -6.16
CA TRP A 87 11.82 11.50 -6.87
C TRP A 87 11.44 12.73 -6.05
N GLN A 88 11.23 12.56 -4.75
CA GLN A 88 10.91 13.66 -3.85
C GLN A 88 12.05 14.70 -3.84
N ALA A 89 13.29 14.25 -3.76
CA ALA A 89 14.45 15.13 -3.79
C ALA A 89 14.61 15.85 -5.13
N ASN A 90 14.07 15.29 -6.20
CA ASN A 90 14.12 15.86 -7.55
C ASN A 90 12.79 16.51 -7.96
N ASN A 91 12.07 17.07 -7.00
CA ASN A 91 10.80 17.76 -7.22
C ASN A 91 9.76 16.88 -7.93
N TRP A 92 9.73 15.60 -7.59
CA TRP A 92 8.81 14.60 -8.13
C TRP A 92 8.95 14.42 -9.65
N LYS A 93 10.18 14.47 -10.11
CA LYS A 93 10.53 14.14 -11.49
C LYS A 93 11.42 12.91 -11.50
N ASN A 94 11.22 12.06 -12.52
CA ASN A 94 12.06 10.87 -12.67
C ASN A 94 13.42 11.25 -13.29
N SER A 95 14.26 10.25 -13.57
CA SER A 95 15.60 10.47 -14.13
C SER A 95 15.56 11.14 -15.50
N GLU A 96 14.45 11.05 -16.23
CA GLU A 96 14.25 11.70 -17.52
C GLU A 96 13.61 13.08 -17.39
N GLN A 97 13.50 13.62 -16.16
CA GLN A 97 12.89 14.92 -15.85
C GLN A 97 11.40 14.98 -16.20
N LYS A 98 10.74 13.82 -16.25
CA LYS A 98 9.30 13.74 -16.46
C LYS A 98 8.60 13.61 -15.12
N PRO A 99 7.37 14.16 -14.95
CA PRO A 99 6.65 14.03 -13.69
C PRO A 99 6.39 12.56 -13.34
N THR A 100 6.59 12.22 -12.07
CA THR A 100 6.22 10.90 -11.57
C THR A 100 4.71 10.85 -11.31
N ALA A 101 4.13 9.66 -11.48
CA ALA A 101 2.71 9.45 -11.18
C ALA A 101 2.51 9.24 -9.67
N ASN A 102 1.31 9.53 -9.20
CA ASN A 102 0.86 9.16 -7.85
C ASN A 102 1.61 9.90 -6.73
N VAL A 103 2.02 11.13 -7.00
CA VAL A 103 2.78 11.95 -6.04
C VAL A 103 2.03 12.09 -4.71
N ASP A 104 0.72 12.31 -4.78
CA ASP A 104 -0.12 12.47 -3.60
C ASP A 104 0.01 11.28 -2.64
N LEU A 105 0.02 10.06 -3.19
CA LEU A 105 0.13 8.86 -2.40
C LEU A 105 1.57 8.58 -1.96
N TRP A 106 2.55 8.81 -2.85
CA TRP A 106 3.96 8.62 -2.47
C TRP A 106 4.37 9.53 -1.32
N GLU A 107 3.91 10.77 -1.30
CA GLU A 107 4.20 11.69 -0.20
C GLU A 107 3.66 11.15 1.12
N GLN A 108 2.42 10.66 1.12
CA GLN A 108 1.81 10.09 2.32
C GLN A 108 2.56 8.84 2.78
N LEU A 109 2.88 7.96 1.83
CA LEU A 109 3.57 6.71 2.18
C LEU A 109 4.94 6.99 2.78
N LEU A 110 5.71 7.89 2.19
CA LEU A 110 7.02 8.26 2.73
C LEU A 110 6.90 8.83 4.13
N GLN A 111 5.88 9.65 4.37
CA GLN A 111 5.66 10.22 5.70
C GLN A 111 5.40 9.13 6.74
N PHE A 112 4.54 8.16 6.43
CA PHE A 112 4.25 7.07 7.36
C PHE A 112 5.46 6.14 7.53
N CYS A 113 6.21 5.88 6.46
CA CYS A 113 7.43 5.09 6.56
C CYS A 113 8.46 5.74 7.50
N SER A 114 8.52 7.07 7.53
CA SER A 114 9.44 7.78 8.43
C SER A 114 9.07 7.65 9.90
N GLN A 115 7.81 7.31 10.19
CA GLN A 115 7.30 7.16 11.55
C GLN A 115 7.53 5.76 12.12
N HIS A 116 7.95 4.81 11.29
CA HIS A 116 8.15 3.42 11.69
C HIS A 116 9.45 2.89 11.11
N ASP A 117 9.88 1.73 11.57
CA ASP A 117 10.98 0.98 10.95
C ASP A 117 10.34 -0.05 10.01
N VAL A 118 10.27 0.27 8.71
CA VAL A 118 9.51 -0.52 7.75
C VAL A 118 10.42 -1.18 6.73
N GLU A 119 10.25 -2.49 6.55
CA GLU A 119 10.86 -3.25 5.48
C GLU A 119 9.77 -3.71 4.52
N PHE A 120 9.92 -3.43 3.23
CA PHE A 120 8.98 -3.89 2.20
C PHE A 120 9.51 -5.18 1.59
N ILE A 121 8.66 -6.21 1.54
CA ILE A 121 8.99 -7.50 0.96
C ILE A 121 7.98 -7.83 -0.14
N ARG A 122 8.51 -8.21 -1.31
CA ARG A 122 7.67 -8.64 -2.42
C ARG A 122 7.26 -10.10 -2.26
N ILE A 123 5.95 -10.35 -2.26
CA ILE A 123 5.43 -11.70 -2.30
C ILE A 123 5.37 -12.13 -3.76
N LYS A 124 6.14 -13.17 -4.12
CA LYS A 124 6.19 -13.67 -5.49
C LYS A 124 5.24 -14.84 -5.71
N GLN A 125 5.00 -15.65 -4.67
CA GLN A 125 4.06 -16.75 -4.73
C GLN A 125 2.93 -16.48 -3.75
N CYS A 126 1.76 -16.17 -4.31
CA CYS A 126 0.59 -15.82 -3.49
C CYS A 126 -0.19 -17.07 -3.09
N ALA A 127 -0.11 -18.13 -3.89
CA ALA A 127 -0.77 -19.40 -3.59
C ALA A 127 -0.20 -19.97 -2.31
N GLY A 128 -1.06 -20.41 -1.40
CA GLY A 128 -0.64 -20.94 -0.11
C GLY A 128 -0.35 -19.91 0.96
N ASN A 129 -0.31 -18.62 0.62
CA ASN A 129 -0.18 -17.58 1.63
C ASN A 129 -1.58 -17.12 2.04
N GLN A 130 -2.02 -17.62 3.19
CA GLN A 130 -3.39 -17.43 3.65
C GLN A 130 -3.73 -15.94 3.87
N GLU A 131 -2.82 -15.18 4.46
CA GLU A 131 -3.08 -13.77 4.76
C GLU A 131 -3.11 -12.93 3.48
N TYR A 132 -2.24 -13.26 2.52
CA TYR A 132 -2.25 -12.55 1.24
C TYR A 132 -3.53 -12.85 0.46
N GLN A 133 -3.99 -14.11 0.48
CA GLN A 133 -5.25 -14.47 -0.15
C GLN A 133 -6.43 -13.74 0.49
N ARG A 134 -6.37 -13.55 1.82
CA ARG A 134 -7.40 -12.76 2.50
C ARG A 134 -7.38 -11.31 2.03
N CYS A 135 -6.20 -10.70 1.90
CA CYS A 135 -6.07 -9.35 1.35
C CYS A 135 -6.69 -9.26 -0.04
N ASN A 136 -6.43 -10.25 -0.89
CA ASN A 136 -7.00 -10.29 -2.22
C ASN A 136 -8.53 -10.34 -2.18
N TYR A 137 -9.07 -11.16 -1.29
CA TYR A 137 -10.51 -11.29 -1.14
C TYR A 137 -11.16 -9.98 -0.70
N ILE A 138 -10.65 -9.36 0.38
CA ILE A 138 -11.26 -8.13 0.91
C ILE A 138 -11.09 -6.95 -0.05
N SER A 139 -9.99 -6.90 -0.81
CA SER A 139 -9.79 -5.85 -1.80
C SER A 139 -10.80 -5.98 -2.95
N ARG A 140 -11.10 -7.21 -3.39
CA ARG A 140 -12.11 -7.46 -4.41
C ARG A 140 -13.51 -7.13 -3.91
N GLN A 141 -13.82 -7.51 -2.68
CA GLN A 141 -15.10 -7.17 -2.07
C GLN A 141 -15.30 -5.65 -2.04
N ALA A 142 -14.26 -4.91 -1.66
CA ALA A 142 -14.31 -3.45 -1.61
C ALA A 142 -14.52 -2.86 -3.02
N ALA A 143 -13.81 -3.38 -4.02
CA ALA A 143 -13.91 -2.88 -5.40
C ALA A 143 -15.29 -3.13 -6.02
N ASN A 144 -16.02 -4.13 -5.52
CA ASN A 144 -17.33 -4.52 -6.06
C ASN A 144 -18.50 -3.91 -5.29
N GLN A 145 -18.25 -3.01 -4.35
CA GLN A 145 -19.32 -2.33 -3.63
C GLN A 145 -20.01 -1.32 -4.52
N GLN A 146 -21.26 -1.00 -4.18
CA GLN A 146 -22.02 0.04 -4.87
C GLN A 146 -21.72 1.40 -4.25
N ASN A 147 -21.91 2.47 -5.03
CA ASN A 147 -21.79 3.84 -4.54
C ASN A 147 -20.40 4.17 -4.00
N LEU A 148 -19.37 3.67 -4.70
CA LEU A 148 -17.98 3.94 -4.29
C LEU A 148 -17.65 5.42 -4.48
N PRO A 149 -16.81 5.97 -3.59
CA PRO A 149 -16.36 7.37 -3.73
C PRO A 149 -15.38 7.50 -4.89
N ALA A 150 -15.15 8.73 -5.29
CA ALA A 150 -14.11 9.06 -6.25
C ALA A 150 -12.74 8.98 -5.59
N ASP A 151 -11.73 8.54 -6.36
CA ASP A 151 -10.34 8.66 -5.95
C ASP A 151 -9.88 10.06 -6.33
N GLU A 152 -9.91 10.97 -5.35
CA GLU A 152 -9.74 12.40 -5.58
C GLU A 152 -8.38 12.74 -6.18
N GLY A 153 -7.36 11.98 -5.87
CA GLY A 153 -6.01 12.22 -6.38
C GLY A 153 -5.72 11.59 -7.72
N TYR A 154 -6.64 10.79 -8.26
CA TYR A 154 -6.40 10.11 -9.52
C TYR A 154 -6.68 11.04 -10.69
N GLN A 155 -5.68 11.20 -11.56
CA GLN A 155 -5.77 11.97 -12.79
C GLN A 155 -5.54 11.04 -13.98
N ARG A 156 -6.46 11.11 -14.93
CA ARG A 156 -6.36 10.33 -16.17
C ARG A 156 -5.28 10.88 -17.09
#